data_af01ecc4088085dbbe954b1127b5d4cf
#
_entry.id   af01ecc4088085dbbe954b1127b5d4cf
#
_cell.length_a   1.000
_cell.length_b   1.000
_cell.length_c   1.000
_cell.angle_alpha   90.00
_cell.angle_beta   90.00
_cell.angle_gamma   90.00
#
_symmetry.space_group_name_H-M   'P 1'
#
loop_
_entity.id
_entity.type
_entity.pdbx_description
1 polymer ?
#
loop_
_entity_poly.entity_id
_entity_poly.type
_entity_poly.pdbx_seq_one_letter_code
_entity_poly.pdbx_strand_id
1 'polypeptide(L)'
;MLTQASFSCSELVNPVEYAALRPDAPGERPLPLLYVMHGGGGSREYLQRVAPILERCWVDGSLPPLLAVTPTAPNDEVIGSIRDAEDRWEAALVGSLLTHLRSTFGTSPAREHTMICGPSMGGRTSLRVAFKHPDVFGAVAVIAPGIQPVIDFAELDPRELFWLRPEPLIAAYGNAEGAAHWRANNPAAIVRDHPDRLRGLAVYLECGDADSFGTHRGVEFLHRELFDHQLSHEYRLVRGADHLGPSLPERFRDALVFLGKTLRPPADGDPQRVAFRARVAAMKAAAGL
;
A
#
# COMPACT_ATOMS: atom_id res chain seq x y z
N MET A 1 13.47 -15.72 10.74
CA MET A 1 12.72 -16.07 11.98
C MET A 1 11.34 -15.42 11.96
N LEU A 2 10.27 -16.21 12.08
CA LEU A 2 8.87 -15.76 12.19
C LEU A 2 8.44 -15.78 13.66
N THR A 3 7.85 -14.70 14.15
CA THR A 3 7.34 -14.57 15.51
C THR A 3 5.91 -14.03 15.49
N GLN A 4 5.11 -14.32 16.52
CA GLN A 4 3.77 -13.77 16.73
C GLN A 4 3.73 -13.09 18.08
N ALA A 5 3.06 -11.94 18.16
CA ALA A 5 2.93 -11.16 19.37
C ALA A 5 1.61 -10.37 19.39
N SER A 6 1.36 -9.70 20.47
CA SER A 6 0.28 -8.72 20.62
C SER A 6 0.80 -7.44 21.26
N PHE A 7 0.17 -6.32 20.93
CA PHE A 7 0.52 -4.99 21.41
C PHE A 7 -0.74 -4.23 21.80
N SER A 8 -0.80 -3.74 23.03
CA SER A 8 -1.89 -2.89 23.54
C SER A 8 -1.55 -1.42 23.38
N CYS A 9 -2.49 -0.63 22.91
CA CYS A 9 -2.37 0.82 22.76
C CYS A 9 -3.67 1.52 23.17
N SER A 10 -3.60 2.82 23.39
CA SER A 10 -4.74 3.63 23.83
C SER A 10 -5.79 3.86 22.75
N GLU A 11 -5.40 3.75 21.48
CA GLU A 11 -6.27 3.97 20.32
C GLU A 11 -7.31 2.86 20.14
N LEU A 12 -6.98 1.64 20.59
CA LEU A 12 -7.80 0.44 20.33
C LEU A 12 -8.23 -0.23 21.64
N VAL A 13 -9.45 -0.76 21.66
CA VAL A 13 -9.99 -1.50 22.80
C VAL A 13 -9.28 -2.86 22.96
N ASN A 14 -9.04 -3.55 21.84
CA ASN A 14 -8.38 -4.84 21.84
C ASN A 14 -6.91 -4.69 21.43
N PRO A 15 -6.01 -5.53 21.96
CA PRO A 15 -4.62 -5.56 21.52
C PRO A 15 -4.53 -5.83 20.01
N VAL A 16 -3.59 -5.18 19.32
CA VAL A 16 -3.22 -5.51 17.95
C VAL A 16 -2.40 -6.80 17.97
N GLU A 17 -2.95 -7.85 17.43
CA GLU A 17 -2.20 -9.07 17.16
C GLU A 17 -1.37 -8.89 15.89
N TYR A 18 -0.10 -9.26 15.90
CA TYR A 18 0.74 -9.19 14.71
C TYR A 18 1.69 -10.37 14.59
N ALA A 19 2.09 -10.66 13.37
CA ALA A 19 3.24 -11.52 13.06
C ALA A 19 4.37 -10.66 12.54
N ALA A 20 5.61 -11.04 12.86
CA ALA A 20 6.82 -10.37 12.40
C ALA A 20 7.78 -11.41 11.82
N LEU A 21 8.31 -11.14 10.64
CA LEU A 21 9.30 -11.97 9.95
C LEU A 21 10.56 -11.15 9.71
N ARG A 22 11.71 -11.68 10.15
CA ARG A 22 13.02 -11.09 9.87
C ARG A 22 13.98 -12.16 9.39
N PRO A 23 15.02 -11.81 8.59
CA PRO A 23 16.09 -12.74 8.24
C PRO A 23 16.84 -13.20 9.50
N ASP A 24 17.39 -14.43 9.47
CA ASP A 24 18.17 -14.96 10.58
C ASP A 24 19.50 -14.19 10.75
N ALA A 25 20.09 -13.74 9.64
CA ALA A 25 21.24 -12.86 9.63
C ALA A 25 20.82 -11.50 9.04
N PRO A 26 20.34 -10.57 9.87
CA PRO A 26 19.72 -9.33 9.39
C PRO A 26 20.69 -8.35 8.70
N GLY A 27 22.01 -8.60 8.72
CA GLY A 27 23.00 -7.71 8.12
C GLY A 27 23.15 -6.40 8.90
N GLU A 28 23.30 -5.29 8.17
CA GLU A 28 23.41 -3.96 8.76
C GLU A 28 22.10 -3.54 9.45
N ARG A 29 22.24 -2.94 10.62
CA ARG A 29 21.12 -2.35 11.37
C ARG A 29 21.23 -0.83 11.30
N PRO A 30 20.09 -0.11 11.41
CA PRO A 30 18.69 -0.54 11.60
C PRO A 30 18.04 -1.09 10.32
N LEU A 31 17.17 -2.10 10.46
CA LEU A 31 16.46 -2.70 9.34
C LEU A 31 15.34 -1.78 8.83
N PRO A 32 15.06 -1.74 7.52
CA PRO A 32 13.81 -1.21 7.00
C PRO A 32 12.59 -1.98 7.54
N LEU A 33 11.44 -1.32 7.61
CA LEU A 33 10.16 -1.90 8.02
C LEU A 33 9.20 -1.98 6.83
N LEU A 34 8.61 -3.15 6.63
CA LEU A 34 7.54 -3.38 5.66
C LEU A 34 6.28 -3.87 6.37
N TYR A 35 5.23 -3.07 6.35
CA TYR A 35 3.90 -3.57 6.66
C TYR A 35 3.36 -4.39 5.48
N VAL A 36 2.95 -5.64 5.76
CA VAL A 36 2.33 -6.55 4.80
C VAL A 36 0.88 -6.75 5.20
N MET A 37 -0.01 -5.98 4.63
CA MET A 37 -1.44 -6.00 4.98
C MET A 37 -2.13 -7.22 4.36
N HIS A 38 -3.00 -7.88 5.13
CA HIS A 38 -3.78 -9.02 4.63
C HIS A 38 -5.02 -8.56 3.86
N GLY A 39 -5.54 -9.42 2.98
CA GLY A 39 -6.84 -9.24 2.31
C GLY A 39 -8.04 -9.48 3.24
N GLY A 40 -9.26 -9.27 2.73
CA GLY A 40 -10.49 -9.50 3.46
C GLY A 40 -10.58 -10.90 4.09
N GLY A 41 -11.08 -11.01 5.33
CA GLY A 41 -11.14 -12.25 6.09
C GLY A 41 -9.79 -12.82 6.55
N GLY A 42 -8.69 -12.08 6.35
CA GLY A 42 -7.35 -12.49 6.78
C GLY A 42 -7.02 -12.05 8.21
N SER A 43 -5.78 -12.30 8.59
CA SER A 43 -5.22 -11.99 9.90
C SER A 43 -3.69 -11.96 9.82
N ARG A 44 -3.01 -11.86 10.96
CA ARG A 44 -1.54 -11.94 11.05
C ARG A 44 -0.94 -13.19 10.39
N GLU A 45 -1.70 -14.28 10.28
CA GLU A 45 -1.26 -15.53 9.64
C GLU A 45 -0.98 -15.37 8.15
N TYR A 46 -1.43 -14.28 7.53
CA TYR A 46 -1.09 -13.95 6.15
C TYR A 46 0.43 -13.84 5.94
N LEU A 47 1.16 -13.35 6.93
CA LEU A 47 2.62 -13.27 6.85
C LEU A 47 3.27 -14.65 6.65
N GLN A 48 2.74 -15.69 7.31
CA GLN A 48 3.25 -17.05 7.13
C GLN A 48 3.06 -17.57 5.70
N ARG A 49 1.95 -17.16 5.03
CA ARG A 49 1.68 -17.57 3.64
C ARG A 49 2.64 -16.93 2.66
N VAL A 50 3.05 -15.67 2.91
CA VAL A 50 3.95 -14.92 2.00
C VAL A 50 5.41 -14.99 2.42
N ALA A 51 5.73 -15.54 3.59
CA ALA A 51 7.10 -15.70 4.08
C ALA A 51 8.04 -16.36 3.07
N PRO A 52 7.65 -17.47 2.37
CA PRO A 52 8.54 -18.08 1.38
C PRO A 52 8.89 -17.16 0.20
N ILE A 53 8.00 -16.22 -0.14
CA ILE A 53 8.24 -15.25 -1.22
C ILE A 53 9.23 -14.18 -0.74
N LEU A 54 9.04 -13.65 0.48
CA LEU A 54 9.96 -12.70 1.12
C LEU A 54 11.36 -13.29 1.27
N GLU A 55 11.46 -14.50 1.79
CA GLU A 55 12.73 -15.21 2.00
C GLU A 55 13.47 -15.44 0.67
N ARG A 56 12.74 -15.81 -0.40
CA ARG A 56 13.32 -15.94 -1.74
C ARG A 56 13.87 -14.61 -2.25
N CYS A 57 13.13 -13.50 -2.06
CA CYS A 57 13.60 -12.18 -2.46
C CYS A 57 14.82 -11.72 -1.66
N TRP A 58 14.98 -12.12 -0.40
CA TRP A 58 16.19 -11.88 0.37
C TRP A 58 17.39 -12.69 -0.16
N VAL A 59 17.16 -13.96 -0.51
CA VAL A 59 18.21 -14.85 -1.03
C VAL A 59 18.70 -14.41 -2.40
N ASP A 60 17.80 -14.02 -3.32
CA ASP A 60 18.16 -13.60 -4.67
C ASP A 60 18.58 -12.11 -4.73
N GLY A 61 18.50 -11.38 -3.60
CA GLY A 61 18.90 -9.99 -3.46
C GLY A 61 17.96 -8.97 -4.08
N SER A 62 16.80 -9.40 -4.59
CA SER A 62 15.79 -8.50 -5.17
C SER A 62 15.09 -7.63 -4.12
N LEU A 63 15.10 -8.06 -2.86
CA LEU A 63 14.66 -7.29 -1.69
C LEU A 63 15.79 -7.29 -0.65
N PRO A 64 16.25 -6.13 -0.14
CA PRO A 64 17.18 -6.11 0.98
C PRO A 64 16.59 -6.75 2.24
N PRO A 65 17.42 -7.24 3.18
CA PRO A 65 16.99 -7.64 4.50
C PRO A 65 16.15 -6.54 5.17
N LEU A 66 14.96 -6.90 5.67
CA LEU A 66 14.04 -5.99 6.35
C LEU A 66 13.21 -6.73 7.38
N LEU A 67 12.52 -5.99 8.26
CA LEU A 67 11.46 -6.52 9.11
C LEU A 67 10.13 -6.45 8.34
N ALA A 68 9.50 -7.59 8.06
CA ALA A 68 8.13 -7.64 7.55
C ALA A 68 7.16 -7.88 8.69
N VAL A 69 6.06 -7.11 8.76
CA VAL A 69 5.05 -7.20 9.83
C VAL A 69 3.66 -7.24 9.23
N THR A 70 2.87 -8.23 9.64
CA THR A 70 1.43 -8.27 9.33
C THR A 70 0.64 -8.10 10.64
N PRO A 71 0.05 -6.92 10.89
CA PRO A 71 -0.93 -6.77 11.96
C PRO A 71 -2.27 -7.36 11.50
N THR A 72 -3.05 -7.92 12.44
CA THR A 72 -4.45 -8.25 12.20
C THR A 72 -5.24 -6.95 12.11
N ALA A 73 -5.58 -6.54 10.90
CA ALA A 73 -6.45 -5.40 10.67
C ALA A 73 -7.92 -5.80 10.91
N PRO A 74 -8.76 -4.90 11.39
CA PRO A 74 -10.19 -5.16 11.46
C PRO A 74 -10.75 -5.54 10.09
N ASN A 75 -11.53 -6.61 10.07
CA ASN A 75 -12.33 -6.98 8.90
C ASN A 75 -13.69 -6.25 8.94
N ASP A 76 -13.71 -5.01 9.44
CA ASP A 76 -14.92 -4.29 9.83
C ASP A 76 -15.66 -3.65 8.66
N GLU A 77 -15.93 -4.47 7.70
CA GLU A 77 -16.95 -4.16 6.71
C GLU A 77 -18.36 -4.21 7.29
N VAL A 78 -18.55 -4.53 8.58
CA VAL A 78 -19.84 -5.01 9.06
C VAL A 78 -20.41 -4.35 10.31
N ILE A 79 -19.66 -3.73 11.24
CA ILE A 79 -20.22 -3.40 12.56
C ILE A 79 -19.72 -2.06 13.13
N GLY A 80 -20.66 -1.25 13.58
CA GLY A 80 -20.42 -0.03 14.32
C GLY A 80 -20.06 1.14 13.43
N SER A 81 -19.55 2.18 13.98
CA SER A 81 -19.05 3.30 13.21
C SER A 81 -17.82 2.87 12.37
N ILE A 82 -18.07 2.45 11.13
CA ILE A 82 -17.03 2.06 10.17
C ILE A 82 -15.93 3.13 10.16
N ARG A 83 -16.31 4.40 10.17
CA ARG A 83 -15.41 5.55 10.16
C ARG A 83 -14.50 5.61 11.39
N ASP A 84 -15.06 5.52 12.59
CA ASP A 84 -14.30 5.62 13.84
C ASP A 84 -13.33 4.44 14.02
N ALA A 85 -13.75 3.24 13.59
CA ALA A 85 -12.89 2.06 13.63
C ALA A 85 -11.70 2.21 12.69
N GLU A 86 -11.93 2.69 11.46
CA GLU A 86 -10.87 2.97 10.49
C GLU A 86 -9.88 4.02 11.00
N ASP A 87 -10.36 5.14 11.54
CA ASP A 87 -9.51 6.23 12.00
C ASP A 87 -8.68 5.84 13.22
N ARG A 88 -9.26 5.13 14.19
CA ARG A 88 -8.53 4.64 15.35
C ARG A 88 -7.48 3.61 14.98
N TRP A 89 -7.83 2.69 14.06
CA TRP A 89 -6.89 1.68 13.62
C TRP A 89 -5.73 2.29 12.80
N GLU A 90 -6.02 3.27 11.96
CA GLU A 90 -5.00 4.03 11.24
C GLU A 90 -4.08 4.76 12.19
N ALA A 91 -4.62 5.46 13.21
CA ALA A 91 -3.83 6.15 14.23
C ALA A 91 -2.91 5.18 14.98
N ALA A 92 -3.42 3.99 15.36
CA ALA A 92 -2.61 2.95 15.98
C ALA A 92 -1.47 2.47 15.06
N LEU A 93 -1.76 2.24 13.77
CA LEU A 93 -0.79 1.73 12.79
C LEU A 93 0.38 2.68 12.59
N VAL A 94 0.12 3.97 12.39
CA VAL A 94 1.15 4.98 12.09
C VAL A 94 1.78 5.60 13.33
N GLY A 95 1.15 5.44 14.49
CA GLY A 95 1.59 5.98 15.78
C GLY A 95 2.16 4.91 16.69
N SER A 96 1.30 4.39 17.57
CA SER A 96 1.71 3.51 18.69
C SER A 96 2.33 2.20 18.21
N LEU A 97 1.76 1.53 17.23
CA LEU A 97 2.31 0.27 16.71
C LEU A 97 3.65 0.49 16.01
N LEU A 98 3.77 1.54 15.17
CA LEU A 98 5.02 1.88 14.52
C LEU A 98 6.14 2.15 15.55
N THR A 99 5.83 2.90 16.61
CA THR A 99 6.77 3.19 17.70
C THR A 99 7.18 1.92 18.44
N HIS A 100 6.22 1.05 18.73
CA HIS A 100 6.47 -0.25 19.35
C HIS A 100 7.39 -1.13 18.49
N LEU A 101 7.13 -1.23 17.19
CA LEU A 101 7.96 -2.03 16.28
C LEU A 101 9.38 -1.48 16.15
N ARG A 102 9.52 -0.16 16.08
CA ARG A 102 10.83 0.51 16.04
C ARG A 102 11.64 0.21 17.30
N SER A 103 11.03 0.31 18.47
CA SER A 103 11.71 0.05 19.74
C SER A 103 12.03 -1.43 19.95
N THR A 104 11.10 -2.33 19.60
CA THR A 104 11.24 -3.79 19.83
C THR A 104 12.26 -4.43 18.88
N PHE A 105 12.27 -4.02 17.61
CA PHE A 105 13.09 -4.67 16.59
C PHE A 105 14.28 -3.82 16.12
N GLY A 106 14.41 -2.58 16.60
CA GLY A 106 15.48 -1.67 16.19
C GLY A 106 15.41 -1.33 14.70
N THR A 107 14.19 -1.05 14.17
CA THR A 107 14.03 -0.67 12.76
C THR A 107 14.39 0.80 12.54
N SER A 108 14.72 1.13 11.29
CA SER A 108 15.07 2.48 10.88
C SER A 108 13.93 3.47 11.10
N PRO A 109 14.19 4.67 11.64
CA PRO A 109 13.21 5.73 11.73
C PRO A 109 13.01 6.48 10.42
N ALA A 110 13.89 6.28 9.42
CA ALA A 110 13.84 7.00 8.16
C ALA A 110 12.56 6.64 7.38
N ARG A 111 11.94 7.66 6.80
CA ARG A 111 10.74 7.54 5.99
C ARG A 111 10.94 6.56 4.83
N GLU A 112 12.06 6.67 4.14
CA GLU A 112 12.44 5.83 2.99
C GLU A 112 12.55 4.35 3.35
N HIS A 113 12.73 4.05 4.64
CA HIS A 113 12.81 2.71 5.18
C HIS A 113 11.51 2.21 5.81
N THR A 114 10.41 2.97 5.70
CA THR A 114 9.08 2.54 6.15
C THR A 114 8.18 2.36 4.94
N MET A 115 7.73 1.14 4.72
CA MET A 115 6.98 0.77 3.52
C MET A 115 5.72 0.00 3.91
N ILE A 116 4.74 -0.02 3.01
CA ILE A 116 3.49 -0.76 3.20
C ILE A 116 3.06 -1.43 1.90
N CYS A 117 2.56 -2.66 1.99
CA CYS A 117 2.03 -3.38 0.85
C CYS A 117 0.86 -4.28 1.24
N GLY A 118 0.09 -4.73 0.25
CA GLY A 118 -0.94 -5.72 0.48
C GLY A 118 -1.84 -5.95 -0.73
N PRO A 119 -2.57 -7.09 -0.77
CA PRO A 119 -3.59 -7.36 -1.77
C PRO A 119 -4.97 -6.91 -1.31
N SER A 120 -5.88 -6.68 -2.26
CA SER A 120 -7.33 -6.52 -2.03
C SER A 120 -7.67 -5.46 -0.97
N MET A 121 -8.36 -5.82 0.11
CA MET A 121 -8.61 -4.97 1.27
C MET A 121 -7.31 -4.39 1.85
N GLY A 122 -6.27 -5.23 2.00
CA GLY A 122 -4.96 -4.77 2.46
C GLY A 122 -4.31 -3.77 1.51
N GLY A 123 -4.55 -3.91 0.20
CA GLY A 123 -4.12 -2.94 -0.81
C GLY A 123 -4.85 -1.60 -0.68
N ARG A 124 -6.18 -1.60 -0.50
CA ARG A 124 -6.96 -0.39 -0.21
C ARG A 124 -6.44 0.32 1.04
N THR A 125 -6.27 -0.42 2.13
CA THR A 125 -5.74 0.11 3.39
C THR A 125 -4.35 0.69 3.20
N SER A 126 -3.46 0.00 2.48
CA SER A 126 -2.09 0.45 2.21
C SER A 126 -2.06 1.77 1.44
N LEU A 127 -2.87 1.91 0.39
CA LEU A 127 -2.98 3.16 -0.39
C LEU A 127 -3.50 4.31 0.48
N ARG A 128 -4.63 4.09 1.19
CA ARG A 128 -5.24 5.09 2.06
C ARG A 128 -4.23 5.61 3.08
N VAL A 129 -3.61 4.71 3.81
CA VAL A 129 -2.69 5.08 4.90
C VAL A 129 -1.43 5.75 4.35
N ALA A 130 -0.80 5.23 3.29
CA ALA A 130 0.39 5.83 2.71
C ALA A 130 0.12 7.21 2.10
N PHE A 131 -1.05 7.42 1.47
CA PHE A 131 -1.41 8.69 0.85
C PHE A 131 -1.80 9.76 1.89
N LYS A 132 -2.37 9.36 3.02
CA LYS A 132 -2.64 10.27 4.14
C LYS A 132 -1.38 10.61 4.94
N HIS A 133 -0.42 9.67 5.03
CA HIS A 133 0.81 9.79 5.82
C HIS A 133 2.09 9.65 4.96
N PRO A 134 2.25 10.47 3.91
CA PRO A 134 3.44 10.43 3.05
C PRO A 134 4.72 10.90 3.74
N ASP A 135 4.61 11.46 4.93
CA ASP A 135 5.71 11.77 5.84
C ASP A 135 6.22 10.55 6.61
N VAL A 136 5.38 9.51 6.74
CA VAL A 136 5.73 8.24 7.41
C VAL A 136 6.26 7.21 6.42
N PHE A 137 5.62 7.11 5.23
CA PHE A 137 5.92 6.06 4.25
C PHE A 137 6.73 6.58 3.07
N GLY A 138 7.80 5.85 2.73
CA GLY A 138 8.59 6.10 1.52
C GLY A 138 8.06 5.37 0.29
N ALA A 139 7.36 4.24 0.49
CA ALA A 139 6.81 3.45 -0.62
C ALA A 139 5.54 2.70 -0.24
N VAL A 140 4.66 2.52 -1.23
CA VAL A 140 3.47 1.67 -1.17
C VAL A 140 3.40 0.79 -2.43
N ALA A 141 3.09 -0.51 -2.24
CA ALA A 141 2.93 -1.46 -3.35
C ALA A 141 1.67 -2.30 -3.14
N VAL A 142 0.75 -2.28 -4.11
CA VAL A 142 -0.54 -2.94 -3.96
C VAL A 142 -0.90 -3.85 -5.13
N ILE A 143 -1.59 -4.93 -4.81
CA ILE A 143 -2.03 -5.97 -5.73
C ILE A 143 -3.55 -6.05 -5.68
N ALA A 144 -4.22 -5.82 -6.81
CA ALA A 144 -5.69 -5.85 -6.93
C ALA A 144 -6.40 -5.13 -5.76
N PRO A 145 -6.02 -3.87 -5.40
CA PRO A 145 -6.60 -3.19 -4.26
C PRO A 145 -8.09 -2.98 -4.44
N GLY A 146 -8.85 -3.16 -3.36
CA GLY A 146 -10.32 -2.99 -3.36
C GLY A 146 -10.74 -1.51 -3.38
N ILE A 147 -10.37 -0.79 -4.43
CA ILE A 147 -10.72 0.62 -4.64
C ILE A 147 -11.73 0.79 -5.76
N GLN A 148 -12.48 1.89 -5.73
CA GLN A 148 -13.57 2.16 -6.67
C GLN A 148 -13.20 3.27 -7.65
N PRO A 149 -13.74 3.24 -8.90
CA PRO A 149 -13.45 4.24 -9.93
C PRO A 149 -14.30 5.51 -9.74
N VAL A 150 -14.38 6.03 -8.52
CA VAL A 150 -15.16 7.23 -8.16
C VAL A 150 -14.38 8.11 -7.19
N ILE A 151 -14.66 9.40 -7.18
CA ILE A 151 -14.13 10.35 -6.20
C ILE A 151 -15.07 10.47 -5.01
N ASP A 152 -16.34 10.74 -5.28
CA ASP A 152 -17.34 10.99 -4.25
C ASP A 152 -18.25 9.77 -4.06
N PHE A 153 -18.65 9.49 -2.83
CA PHE A 153 -19.50 8.35 -2.52
C PHE A 153 -20.83 8.36 -3.28
N ALA A 154 -21.36 9.54 -3.56
CA ALA A 154 -22.61 9.70 -4.32
C ALA A 154 -22.54 9.19 -5.77
N GLU A 155 -21.34 9.05 -6.33
CA GLU A 155 -21.11 8.51 -7.69
C GLU A 155 -21.08 6.97 -7.70
N LEU A 156 -20.95 6.34 -6.52
CA LEU A 156 -20.89 4.91 -6.38
C LEU A 156 -22.27 4.29 -6.36
N ASP A 157 -22.51 3.27 -7.17
CA ASP A 157 -23.59 2.33 -6.90
C ASP A 157 -23.14 1.33 -5.83
N PRO A 158 -23.71 1.37 -4.60
CA PRO A 158 -23.28 0.47 -3.52
C PRO A 158 -23.41 -1.02 -3.87
N ARG A 159 -24.22 -1.37 -4.88
CA ARG A 159 -24.36 -2.76 -5.37
C ARG A 159 -23.11 -3.26 -6.11
N GLU A 160 -22.27 -2.35 -6.61
CA GLU A 160 -20.95 -2.72 -7.17
C GLU A 160 -20.03 -3.29 -6.12
N LEU A 161 -20.27 -2.99 -4.83
CA LEU A 161 -19.60 -3.58 -3.68
C LEU A 161 -20.36 -4.82 -3.19
N PHE A 162 -20.63 -5.77 -4.09
CA PHE A 162 -21.49 -6.94 -3.84
C PHE A 162 -21.04 -7.83 -2.69
N TRP A 163 -19.77 -7.70 -2.26
CA TRP A 163 -19.21 -8.37 -1.07
C TRP A 163 -19.51 -7.65 0.24
N LEU A 164 -20.08 -6.44 0.19
CA LEU A 164 -20.53 -5.65 1.33
C LEU A 164 -22.04 -5.51 1.31
N ARG A 165 -22.62 -5.25 2.47
CA ARG A 165 -24.06 -4.90 2.55
C ARG A 165 -24.23 -3.41 2.24
N PRO A 166 -25.13 -3.02 1.34
CA PRO A 166 -25.31 -1.62 0.95
C PRO A 166 -25.77 -0.72 2.11
N GLU A 167 -26.61 -1.24 3.00
CA GLU A 167 -27.24 -0.44 4.06
C GLU A 167 -26.21 0.16 5.04
N PRO A 168 -25.24 -0.59 5.59
CA PRO A 168 -24.19 -0.04 6.43
C PRO A 168 -23.33 1.00 5.71
N LEU A 169 -23.05 0.81 4.41
CA LEU A 169 -22.28 1.76 3.62
C LEU A 169 -23.03 3.09 3.43
N ILE A 170 -24.32 3.01 3.08
CA ILE A 170 -25.16 4.19 2.92
C ILE A 170 -25.31 4.92 4.28
N ALA A 171 -25.46 4.19 5.37
CA ALA A 171 -25.50 4.78 6.70
C ALA A 171 -24.19 5.49 7.08
N ALA A 172 -23.03 4.90 6.72
CA ALA A 172 -21.72 5.48 7.03
C ALA A 172 -21.37 6.69 6.16
N TYR A 173 -21.67 6.64 4.87
CA TYR A 173 -21.15 7.60 3.89
C TYR A 173 -22.22 8.41 3.14
N GLY A 174 -23.51 8.10 3.33
CA GLY A 174 -24.60 8.72 2.59
C GLY A 174 -25.03 10.12 3.07
N ASN A 175 -24.53 10.59 4.21
CA ASN A 175 -24.74 11.95 4.70
C ASN A 175 -23.52 12.84 4.43
N ALA A 176 -23.66 14.15 4.63
CA ALA A 176 -22.60 15.12 4.33
C ALA A 176 -21.28 14.84 5.06
N GLU A 177 -21.34 14.46 6.34
CA GLU A 177 -20.18 14.12 7.15
C GLU A 177 -19.52 12.83 6.63
N GLY A 178 -20.31 11.80 6.34
CA GLY A 178 -19.84 10.55 5.78
C GLY A 178 -19.25 10.70 4.38
N ALA A 179 -19.85 11.54 3.53
CA ALA A 179 -19.32 11.86 2.21
C ALA A 179 -17.95 12.57 2.31
N ALA A 180 -17.80 13.51 3.25
CA ALA A 180 -16.53 14.15 3.52
C ALA A 180 -15.47 13.15 4.03
N HIS A 181 -15.86 12.24 4.92
CA HIS A 181 -14.97 11.18 5.40
C HIS A 181 -14.56 10.21 4.28
N TRP A 182 -15.51 9.81 3.41
CA TRP A 182 -15.20 9.00 2.22
C TRP A 182 -14.13 9.68 1.38
N ARG A 183 -14.34 10.94 1.02
CA ARG A 183 -13.43 11.71 0.18
C ARG A 183 -12.04 11.81 0.80
N ALA A 184 -11.96 12.10 2.10
CA ALA A 184 -10.71 12.20 2.84
C ALA A 184 -9.92 10.88 2.91
N ASN A 185 -10.59 9.73 2.69
CA ASN A 185 -10.03 8.39 2.77
C ASN A 185 -9.98 7.66 1.42
N ASN A 186 -10.47 8.29 0.34
CA ASN A 186 -10.41 7.73 -1.01
C ASN A 186 -9.06 8.07 -1.66
N PRO A 187 -8.25 7.06 -2.04
CA PRO A 187 -6.93 7.32 -2.63
C PRO A 187 -6.96 8.24 -3.86
N ALA A 188 -7.95 8.09 -4.74
CA ALA A 188 -8.06 8.93 -5.93
C ALA A 188 -8.44 10.38 -5.59
N ALA A 189 -9.29 10.59 -4.60
CA ALA A 189 -9.61 11.92 -4.10
C ALA A 189 -8.39 12.61 -3.45
N ILE A 190 -7.60 11.85 -2.66
CA ILE A 190 -6.37 12.37 -2.05
C ILE A 190 -5.37 12.82 -3.12
N VAL A 191 -5.21 12.05 -4.21
CA VAL A 191 -4.37 12.44 -5.35
C VAL A 191 -4.86 13.73 -5.97
N ARG A 192 -6.17 13.84 -6.25
CA ARG A 192 -6.77 15.00 -6.90
C ARG A 192 -6.68 16.27 -6.04
N ASP A 193 -6.95 16.14 -4.73
CA ASP A 193 -7.04 17.28 -3.82
C ASP A 193 -5.66 17.72 -3.29
N HIS A 194 -4.69 16.79 -3.19
CA HIS A 194 -3.40 17.05 -2.54
C HIS A 194 -2.20 16.40 -3.27
N PRO A 195 -2.05 16.56 -4.60
CA PRO A 195 -1.00 15.87 -5.37
C PRO A 195 0.42 16.18 -4.88
N ASP A 196 0.67 17.42 -4.47
CA ASP A 196 2.00 17.84 -4.05
C ASP A 196 2.49 17.14 -2.77
N ARG A 197 1.58 16.73 -1.90
CA ARG A 197 1.93 15.96 -0.69
C ARG A 197 2.48 14.58 -1.02
N LEU A 198 2.12 14.02 -2.17
CA LEU A 198 2.50 12.67 -2.59
C LEU A 198 3.83 12.64 -3.38
N ARG A 199 4.43 13.82 -3.64
CA ARG A 199 5.73 13.87 -4.34
C ARG A 199 6.81 13.17 -3.53
N GLY A 200 7.51 12.25 -4.21
CA GLY A 200 8.55 11.43 -3.57
C GLY A 200 8.04 10.19 -2.82
N LEU A 201 6.73 9.92 -2.81
CA LEU A 201 6.20 8.61 -2.44
C LEU A 201 6.32 7.67 -3.65
N ALA A 202 7.01 6.55 -3.48
CA ALA A 202 7.09 5.53 -4.52
C ALA A 202 5.80 4.68 -4.50
N VAL A 203 5.11 4.59 -5.65
CA VAL A 203 3.82 3.91 -5.76
C VAL A 203 3.89 2.81 -6.81
N TYR A 204 3.46 1.60 -6.44
CA TYR A 204 3.23 0.48 -7.35
C TYR A 204 1.78 0.05 -7.29
N LEU A 205 1.14 0.04 -8.46
CA LEU A 205 -0.24 -0.40 -8.66
C LEU A 205 -0.25 -1.61 -9.58
N GLU A 206 -0.95 -2.66 -9.20
CA GLU A 206 -1.11 -3.84 -10.05
C GLU A 206 -2.52 -4.40 -9.93
N CYS A 207 -3.06 -4.90 -11.05
CA CYS A 207 -4.30 -5.65 -11.08
C CYS A 207 -4.33 -6.63 -12.25
N GLY A 208 -5.10 -7.71 -12.13
CA GLY A 208 -5.41 -8.58 -13.26
C GLY A 208 -6.51 -8.01 -14.14
N ASP A 209 -6.43 -8.21 -15.46
CA ASP A 209 -7.47 -7.79 -16.41
C ASP A 209 -8.73 -8.67 -16.38
N ALA A 210 -8.63 -9.86 -15.78
CA ALA A 210 -9.73 -10.80 -15.55
C ALA A 210 -10.19 -10.83 -14.07
N ASP A 211 -9.90 -9.78 -13.31
CA ASP A 211 -10.25 -9.67 -11.88
C ASP A 211 -11.76 -9.78 -11.68
N SER A 212 -12.20 -10.87 -11.04
CA SER A 212 -13.62 -11.21 -10.84
C SER A 212 -14.35 -10.26 -9.88
N PHE A 213 -13.62 -9.50 -9.05
CA PHE A 213 -14.18 -8.42 -8.24
C PHE A 213 -14.28 -7.09 -9.00
N GLY A 214 -13.75 -7.02 -10.23
CA GLY A 214 -13.77 -5.79 -11.02
C GLY A 214 -12.86 -4.69 -10.51
N THR A 215 -11.93 -4.99 -9.61
CA THR A 215 -11.05 -3.99 -8.97
C THR A 215 -10.13 -3.30 -9.97
N HIS A 216 -9.86 -3.93 -11.13
CA HIS A 216 -9.06 -3.33 -12.21
C HIS A 216 -9.63 -1.96 -12.67
N ARG A 217 -10.95 -1.74 -12.60
CA ARG A 217 -11.56 -0.45 -12.93
C ARG A 217 -11.10 0.66 -12.00
N GLY A 218 -11.09 0.40 -10.69
CA GLY A 218 -10.62 1.35 -9.69
C GLY A 218 -9.11 1.59 -9.77
N VAL A 219 -8.33 0.54 -10.07
CA VAL A 219 -6.87 0.65 -10.24
C VAL A 219 -6.51 1.47 -11.47
N GLU A 220 -7.20 1.26 -12.60
CA GLU A 220 -7.04 2.07 -13.82
C GLU A 220 -7.43 3.53 -13.55
N PHE A 221 -8.51 3.77 -12.82
CA PHE A 221 -8.94 5.11 -12.44
C PHE A 221 -7.86 5.82 -11.61
N LEU A 222 -7.33 5.16 -10.58
CA LEU A 222 -6.26 5.73 -9.76
C LEU A 222 -4.96 5.94 -10.56
N HIS A 223 -4.62 5.02 -11.48
CA HIS A 223 -3.50 5.20 -12.39
C HIS A 223 -3.65 6.50 -13.19
N ARG A 224 -4.84 6.79 -13.74
CA ARG A 224 -5.11 8.03 -14.48
C ARG A 224 -4.96 9.26 -13.60
N GLU A 225 -5.51 9.24 -12.38
CA GLU A 225 -5.34 10.35 -11.44
C GLU A 225 -3.86 10.63 -11.14
N LEU A 226 -3.06 9.60 -10.88
CA LEU A 226 -1.62 9.75 -10.64
C LEU A 226 -0.88 10.28 -11.88
N PHE A 227 -1.23 9.79 -13.07
CA PHE A 227 -0.61 10.21 -14.32
C PHE A 227 -0.92 11.66 -14.65
N ASP A 228 -2.19 12.07 -14.58
CA ASP A 228 -2.65 13.41 -14.90
C ASP A 228 -2.06 14.48 -13.94
N HIS A 229 -1.83 14.08 -12.68
CA HIS A 229 -1.14 14.93 -11.69
C HIS A 229 0.39 14.81 -11.70
N GLN A 230 0.96 14.10 -12.71
CA GLN A 230 2.41 13.93 -12.89
C GLN A 230 3.12 13.30 -11.68
N LEU A 231 2.43 12.41 -10.97
CA LEU A 231 2.99 11.62 -9.89
C LEU A 231 3.63 10.34 -10.44
N SER A 232 4.92 10.18 -10.18
CA SER A 232 5.67 9.02 -10.66
C SER A 232 5.18 7.74 -9.96
N HIS A 233 4.81 6.73 -10.77
CA HIS A 233 4.36 5.44 -10.26
C HIS A 233 4.62 4.33 -11.28
N GLU A 234 4.60 3.09 -10.82
CA GLU A 234 4.58 1.90 -11.67
C GLU A 234 3.17 1.33 -11.69
N TYR A 235 2.62 1.11 -12.88
CA TYR A 235 1.31 0.49 -13.08
C TYR A 235 1.43 -0.76 -13.94
N ARG A 236 0.78 -1.85 -13.53
CA ARG A 236 0.72 -3.10 -14.28
C ARG A 236 -0.70 -3.64 -14.36
N LEU A 237 -1.17 -3.87 -15.59
CA LEU A 237 -2.35 -4.67 -15.87
C LEU A 237 -1.91 -6.06 -16.34
N VAL A 238 -2.11 -7.07 -15.49
CA VAL A 238 -1.60 -8.44 -15.73
C VAL A 238 -2.62 -9.25 -16.51
N ARG A 239 -2.26 -9.61 -17.75
CA ARG A 239 -3.15 -10.32 -18.66
C ARG A 239 -3.55 -11.70 -18.14
N GLY A 240 -4.87 -11.98 -18.11
CA GLY A 240 -5.45 -13.26 -17.68
C GLY A 240 -5.35 -13.53 -16.19
N ALA A 241 -4.87 -12.58 -15.40
CA ALA A 241 -4.85 -12.74 -13.96
C ALA A 241 -6.20 -12.36 -13.35
N ASP A 242 -6.66 -13.19 -12.40
CA ASP A 242 -7.84 -12.92 -11.60
C ASP A 242 -7.46 -12.28 -10.24
N HIS A 243 -8.45 -11.93 -9.43
CA HIS A 243 -8.27 -11.35 -8.08
C HIS A 243 -7.37 -12.22 -7.19
N LEU A 244 -7.63 -13.51 -7.19
CA LEU A 244 -6.83 -14.56 -6.57
C LEU A 244 -6.32 -15.53 -7.65
N GLY A 245 -5.67 -16.61 -7.22
CA GLY A 245 -5.29 -17.70 -8.11
C GLY A 245 -3.78 -17.91 -8.23
N PRO A 246 -3.35 -18.76 -9.16
CA PRO A 246 -1.96 -19.25 -9.24
C PRO A 246 -0.93 -18.16 -9.52
N SER A 247 -1.32 -17.05 -10.14
CA SER A 247 -0.43 -15.92 -10.45
C SER A 247 -0.14 -15.01 -9.25
N LEU A 248 -0.94 -15.09 -8.17
CA LEU A 248 -0.82 -14.17 -7.04
C LEU A 248 0.56 -14.18 -6.35
N PRO A 249 1.23 -15.33 -6.14
CA PRO A 249 2.57 -15.35 -5.56
C PRO A 249 3.61 -14.61 -6.39
N GLU A 250 3.54 -14.73 -7.73
CA GLU A 250 4.45 -14.02 -8.63
C GLU A 250 4.18 -12.51 -8.64
N ARG A 251 2.91 -12.13 -8.71
CA ARG A 251 2.46 -10.73 -8.63
C ARG A 251 2.89 -10.08 -7.30
N PHE A 252 2.79 -10.83 -6.19
CA PHE A 252 3.28 -10.38 -4.90
C PHE A 252 4.80 -10.21 -4.89
N ARG A 253 5.54 -11.14 -5.53
CA ARG A 253 6.98 -11.01 -5.71
C ARG A 253 7.35 -9.75 -6.50
N ASP A 254 6.64 -9.44 -7.57
CA ASP A 254 6.88 -8.22 -8.36
C ASP A 254 6.72 -6.94 -7.54
N ALA A 255 5.71 -6.88 -6.67
CA ALA A 255 5.53 -5.80 -5.71
C ALA A 255 6.73 -5.68 -4.74
N LEU A 256 7.24 -6.81 -4.24
CA LEU A 256 8.42 -6.83 -3.37
C LEU A 256 9.70 -6.40 -4.11
N VAL A 257 9.87 -6.80 -5.37
CA VAL A 257 10.98 -6.36 -6.23
C VAL A 257 10.94 -4.84 -6.43
N PHE A 258 9.76 -4.27 -6.67
CA PHE A 258 9.59 -2.82 -6.73
C PHE A 258 10.05 -2.15 -5.43
N LEU A 259 9.59 -2.63 -4.27
CA LEU A 259 10.01 -2.12 -2.97
C LEU A 259 11.52 -2.25 -2.74
N GLY A 260 12.12 -3.35 -3.18
CA GLY A 260 13.57 -3.55 -3.14
C GLY A 260 14.35 -2.51 -3.93
N LYS A 261 13.83 -2.10 -5.09
CA LYS A 261 14.43 -1.04 -5.93
C LYS A 261 14.33 0.34 -5.25
N THR A 262 13.26 0.61 -4.47
CA THR A 262 13.15 1.89 -3.74
C THR A 262 14.15 1.99 -2.60
N LEU A 263 14.47 0.88 -1.95
CA LEU A 263 15.52 0.81 -0.91
C LEU A 263 16.94 0.89 -1.48
N ARG A 264 17.12 0.53 -2.73
CA ARG A 264 18.40 0.57 -3.46
C ARG A 264 18.19 1.25 -4.81
N PRO A 265 17.93 2.57 -4.83
CA PRO A 265 17.74 3.25 -6.10
C PRO A 265 18.99 3.08 -6.96
N PRO A 266 18.81 2.86 -8.28
CA PRO A 266 19.97 2.79 -9.19
C PRO A 266 20.78 4.08 -9.06
N ALA A 267 22.11 3.93 -9.08
CA ALA A 267 23.01 5.09 -8.99
C ALA A 267 22.63 6.13 -10.05
N ASP A 268 22.51 7.38 -9.64
CA ASP A 268 22.08 8.51 -10.51
C ASP A 268 23.10 8.83 -11.64
N GLY A 269 24.15 8.09 -11.75
CA GLY A 269 25.31 8.36 -12.58
C GLY A 269 25.55 7.42 -13.76
N ASP A 270 24.54 6.68 -14.26
CA ASP A 270 24.73 5.97 -15.54
C ASP A 270 25.11 6.99 -16.64
N PRO A 271 26.36 6.98 -17.14
CA PRO A 271 26.85 7.96 -18.11
C PRO A 271 26.00 8.01 -19.39
N GLN A 272 25.46 6.88 -19.85
CA GLN A 272 24.61 6.83 -21.04
C GLN A 272 23.28 7.54 -20.80
N ARG A 273 22.67 7.34 -19.64
CA ARG A 273 21.43 7.98 -19.25
C ARG A 273 21.60 9.49 -19.06
N VAL A 274 22.70 9.92 -18.44
CA VAL A 274 23.04 11.34 -18.27
C VAL A 274 23.25 12.00 -19.64
N ALA A 275 24.05 11.40 -20.52
CA ALA A 275 24.31 11.91 -21.86
C ALA A 275 23.02 11.99 -22.71
N PHE A 276 22.15 10.96 -22.62
CA PHE A 276 20.87 10.95 -23.33
C PHE A 276 19.94 12.06 -22.86
N ARG A 277 19.81 12.26 -21.54
CA ARG A 277 18.99 13.33 -20.97
C ARG A 277 19.50 14.71 -21.39
N ALA A 278 20.81 14.95 -21.35
CA ALA A 278 21.41 16.21 -21.80
C ALA A 278 21.12 16.47 -23.30
N ARG A 279 21.21 15.44 -24.13
CA ARG A 279 20.87 15.53 -25.56
C ARG A 279 19.40 15.90 -25.77
N VAL A 280 18.48 15.23 -25.06
CA VAL A 280 17.02 15.53 -25.15
C VAL A 280 16.74 16.95 -24.67
N ALA A 281 17.36 17.39 -23.59
CA ALA A 281 17.21 18.75 -23.08
C ALA A 281 17.68 19.80 -24.12
N ALA A 282 18.81 19.57 -24.77
CA ALA A 282 19.29 20.43 -25.85
C ALA A 282 18.34 20.48 -27.05
N MET A 283 17.76 19.32 -27.43
CA MET A 283 16.75 19.26 -28.51
C MET A 283 15.47 20.04 -28.15
N LYS A 284 15.00 19.92 -26.92
CA LYS A 284 13.85 20.69 -26.44
C LYS A 284 14.10 22.19 -26.46
N ALA A 285 15.25 22.61 -25.92
CA ALA A 285 15.64 24.01 -25.93
C ALA A 285 15.72 24.60 -27.36
N ALA A 286 16.26 23.82 -28.33
CA ALA A 286 16.30 24.21 -29.75
C ALA A 286 14.90 24.29 -30.37
N ALA A 287 13.91 23.56 -29.86
CA ALA A 287 12.53 23.59 -30.30
C ALA A 287 11.68 24.64 -29.53
N GLY A 288 12.25 25.38 -28.58
CA GLY A 288 11.53 26.36 -27.76
C GLY A 288 10.61 25.74 -26.69
N LEU A 289 10.91 24.51 -26.27
CA LEU A 289 10.15 23.74 -25.26
C LEU A 289 10.86 23.72 -23.90
#